data_9871424921883f3d15dcfe94257ea8a4
#
_entry.id   9871424921883f3d15dcfe94257ea8a4
#
_cell.length_a   1.000
_cell.length_b   1.000
_cell.length_c   1.000
_cell.angle_alpha   90.00
_cell.angle_beta   90.00
_cell.angle_gamma   90.00
#
_symmetry.space_group_name_H-M   'P 1'
#
loop_
_entity.id
_entity.type
_entity.pdbx_description
1 polymer ?
#
loop_
_entity_poly.entity_id
_entity_poly.type
_entity_poly.pdbx_seq_one_letter_code
_entity_poly.pdbx_strand_id
1 'polypeptide(L)'
;MKKILLLASALFVLNSCVVRTATKVVSGAVNLGYKAVKGTVNGISWAVSKAKGKIDEDRLDGTWKVVGVYHGSFEDFSKDQNPDGSFTSECAEGFDQIVFKTKKSKFKPVHCSTQDEDWVKYSMEFGKNPSTKEKENYIEYNSNNYISVIDVNNKTMVLEGNLIPKLSFSGAKLYLLEKVK
;
A
#
# COMPACT_ATOMS: atom_id res chain seq x y z
N MET A 1 52.88 -17.14 46.36
CA MET A 1 53.08 -17.38 44.91
C MET A 1 51.80 -18.03 44.38
N LYS A 2 50.81 -17.29 44.08
CA LYS A 2 49.56 -17.70 43.39
C LYS A 2 48.71 -16.47 43.18
N LYS A 3 48.93 -15.78 42.15
CA LYS A 3 48.07 -14.70 41.67
C LYS A 3 48.10 -14.79 40.15
N ILE A 4 47.01 -14.52 39.52
CA ILE A 4 46.82 -14.48 38.07
C ILE A 4 45.96 -15.65 37.60
N LEU A 5 44.68 -15.45 37.60
CA LEU A 5 43.73 -16.06 36.66
C LEU A 5 42.34 -15.55 36.95
N LEU A 6 42.10 -14.29 36.67
CA LEU A 6 40.73 -13.71 36.72
C LEU A 6 40.70 -12.49 35.82
N LEU A 7 40.81 -12.76 34.53
CA LEU A 7 40.67 -11.69 33.53
C LEU A 7 40.41 -12.30 32.13
N ALA A 8 39.31 -12.99 31.95
CA ALA A 8 38.89 -13.39 30.59
C ALA A 8 37.41 -13.81 30.53
N SER A 9 36.50 -13.02 31.06
CA SER A 9 35.07 -13.36 30.89
C SER A 9 34.16 -12.16 30.84
N ALA A 10 34.62 -11.01 30.36
CA ALA A 10 33.81 -9.80 30.31
C ALA A 10 33.77 -9.15 28.92
N LEU A 11 33.66 -9.94 27.85
CA LEU A 11 33.68 -9.37 26.48
C LEU A 11 32.73 -10.05 25.49
N PHE A 12 31.58 -10.53 25.92
CA PHE A 12 30.57 -11.02 24.96
C PHE A 12 29.14 -10.63 25.32
N VAL A 13 28.88 -9.40 25.73
CA VAL A 13 27.52 -8.92 25.95
C VAL A 13 27.31 -7.57 25.25
N LEU A 14 27.76 -7.46 24.03
CA LEU A 14 27.43 -6.28 23.23
C LEU A 14 27.25 -6.76 21.82
N ASN A 15 26.05 -7.03 21.42
CA ASN A 15 25.55 -6.88 20.06
C ASN A 15 24.23 -7.65 19.84
N SER A 16 23.23 -7.34 20.62
CA SER A 16 21.88 -7.62 20.20
C SER A 16 21.01 -6.39 20.41
N CYS A 17 21.34 -5.33 19.67
CA CYS A 17 20.33 -4.37 19.26
C CYS A 17 19.37 -5.07 18.30
N VAL A 18 18.56 -5.97 18.81
CA VAL A 18 17.33 -6.35 18.17
C VAL A 18 16.46 -5.10 18.21
N VAL A 19 16.44 -4.39 17.12
CA VAL A 19 15.43 -3.38 16.84
C VAL A 19 14.08 -4.11 16.89
N ARG A 20 13.49 -4.15 18.06
CA ARG A 20 12.08 -4.47 18.23
C ARG A 20 11.30 -3.30 17.62
N THR A 21 11.12 -3.33 16.33
CA THR A 21 10.06 -2.57 15.71
C THR A 21 8.76 -3.15 16.27
N ALA A 22 8.26 -2.51 17.31
CA ALA A 22 6.95 -2.83 17.86
C ALA A 22 5.91 -2.40 16.81
N THR A 23 5.64 -3.27 15.86
CA THR A 23 4.41 -3.22 15.10
C THR A 23 3.29 -3.47 16.09
N LYS A 24 2.65 -2.41 16.58
CA LYS A 24 1.32 -2.52 17.17
C LYS A 24 0.39 -3.02 16.09
N VAL A 25 0.30 -4.32 15.98
CA VAL A 25 -0.75 -4.99 15.24
C VAL A 25 -2.04 -4.64 15.96
N VAL A 26 -2.85 -3.79 15.37
CA VAL A 26 -4.23 -3.63 15.79
C VAL A 26 -4.92 -4.95 15.47
N SER A 27 -5.05 -5.77 16.50
CA SER A 27 -5.67 -7.07 16.43
C SER A 27 -7.18 -6.94 16.31
N GLY A 28 -7.65 -7.19 15.11
CA GLY A 28 -9.04 -7.38 14.77
C GLY A 28 -9.12 -8.38 13.63
N ALA A 29 -8.53 -9.56 13.85
CA ALA A 29 -8.32 -10.52 12.78
C ALA A 29 -9.41 -11.59 12.76
N VAL A 30 -10.14 -11.67 11.67
CA VAL A 30 -10.80 -12.89 11.21
C VAL A 30 -9.97 -13.44 10.04
N ASN A 31 -9.62 -14.71 10.15
CA ASN A 31 -8.74 -15.44 9.22
C ASN A 31 -9.29 -15.46 7.78
N LEU A 32 -8.66 -14.71 6.90
CA LEU A 32 -8.59 -15.00 5.48
C LEU A 32 -7.09 -15.01 5.12
N GLY A 33 -6.67 -16.08 4.50
CA GLY A 33 -5.29 -16.58 4.45
C GLY A 33 -4.23 -15.78 3.70
N TYR A 34 -4.37 -14.47 3.53
CA TYR A 34 -3.33 -13.65 2.90
C TYR A 34 -2.31 -13.23 3.96
N LYS A 35 -1.08 -13.70 3.82
CA LYS A 35 0.05 -13.24 4.61
C LYS A 35 0.32 -11.77 4.28
N ALA A 36 0.71 -10.98 5.28
CA ALA A 36 1.20 -9.63 5.03
C ALA A 36 2.46 -9.74 4.14
N VAL A 37 2.44 -9.04 3.02
CA VAL A 37 3.61 -8.92 2.13
C VAL A 37 4.39 -7.68 2.56
N LYS A 38 5.70 -7.81 2.67
CA LYS A 38 6.59 -6.74 3.10
C LYS A 38 7.73 -6.61 2.10
N GLY A 39 8.17 -5.39 1.86
CA GLY A 39 9.29 -5.14 0.98
C GLY A 39 9.74 -3.69 1.03
N THR A 40 10.58 -3.32 0.09
CA THR A 40 11.07 -1.97 -0.10
C THR A 40 11.03 -1.63 -1.60
N VAL A 41 10.29 -0.61 -1.96
CA VAL A 41 10.20 -0.11 -3.34
C VAL A 41 10.69 1.33 -3.36
N ASN A 42 11.67 1.64 -4.21
CA ASN A 42 12.25 2.98 -4.32
C ASN A 42 12.67 3.58 -2.95
N GLY A 43 13.24 2.76 -2.07
CA GLY A 43 13.68 3.17 -0.73
C GLY A 43 12.55 3.29 0.31
N ILE A 44 11.31 2.99 -0.05
CA ILE A 44 10.15 3.07 0.84
C ILE A 44 9.82 1.67 1.34
N SER A 45 9.93 1.48 2.65
CA SER A 45 9.51 0.24 3.29
C SER A 45 7.99 0.18 3.37
N TRP A 46 7.42 -0.90 2.91
CA TRP A 46 6.00 -1.14 2.93
C TRP A 46 5.66 -2.51 3.54
N ALA A 47 4.46 -2.60 4.07
CA ALA A 47 3.86 -3.85 4.53
C ALA A 47 2.37 -3.79 4.22
N VAL A 48 1.90 -4.71 3.40
CA VAL A 48 0.52 -4.74 2.92
C VAL A 48 -0.17 -5.98 3.41
N SER A 49 -1.34 -5.79 3.98
CA SER A 49 -2.28 -6.88 4.26
C SER A 49 -3.68 -6.42 3.92
N LYS A 50 -4.46 -7.25 3.25
CA LYS A 50 -5.85 -6.88 2.92
C LYS A 50 -6.62 -6.54 4.20
N ALA A 51 -7.18 -5.33 4.24
CA ALA A 51 -7.94 -4.85 5.40
C ALA A 51 -9.17 -5.72 5.65
N LYS A 52 -9.34 -6.15 6.90
CA LYS A 52 -10.39 -7.10 7.28
C LYS A 52 -11.71 -6.45 7.72
N GLY A 53 -11.74 -5.14 7.85
CA GLY A 53 -12.90 -4.38 8.29
C GLY A 53 -13.07 -3.11 7.46
N LYS A 54 -14.11 -2.34 7.80
CA LYS A 54 -14.34 -1.05 7.15
C LYS A 54 -13.16 -0.11 7.45
N ILE A 55 -12.56 0.40 6.39
CA ILE A 55 -11.55 1.45 6.45
C ILE A 55 -12.26 2.79 6.67
N ASP A 56 -11.70 3.62 7.54
CA ASP A 56 -12.13 4.99 7.70
C ASP A 56 -11.73 5.81 6.47
N GLU A 57 -12.72 6.37 5.77
CA GLU A 57 -12.54 7.12 4.53
C GLU A 57 -11.62 8.34 4.73
N ASP A 58 -11.61 8.96 5.90
CA ASP A 58 -10.76 10.12 6.19
C ASP A 58 -9.25 9.80 6.08
N ARG A 59 -8.87 8.52 6.13
CA ARG A 59 -7.48 8.11 5.90
C ARG A 59 -7.02 8.31 4.45
N LEU A 60 -7.95 8.31 3.50
CA LEU A 60 -7.63 8.56 2.11
C LEU A 60 -7.29 10.03 1.85
N ASP A 61 -7.75 10.95 2.70
CA ASP A 61 -7.62 12.39 2.44
C ASP A 61 -6.17 12.83 2.22
N GLY A 62 -5.98 13.71 1.23
CA GLY A 62 -4.68 14.28 0.89
C GLY A 62 -4.11 13.82 -0.45
N THR A 63 -2.82 14.10 -0.66
CA THR A 63 -2.10 13.78 -1.89
C THR A 63 -1.27 12.52 -1.70
N TRP A 64 -1.35 11.62 -2.66
CA TRP A 64 -0.67 10.34 -2.67
C TRP A 64 0.14 10.18 -3.96
N LYS A 65 1.43 9.94 -3.82
CA LYS A 65 2.35 9.65 -4.91
C LYS A 65 2.37 8.16 -5.19
N VAL A 66 2.20 7.75 -6.44
CA VAL A 66 2.40 6.37 -6.86
C VAL A 66 3.89 6.08 -6.87
N VAL A 67 4.34 5.18 -6.03
CA VAL A 67 5.76 4.78 -5.91
C VAL A 67 6.08 3.54 -6.73
N GLY A 68 5.05 2.78 -7.12
CA GLY A 68 5.19 1.64 -8.00
C GLY A 68 3.85 1.05 -8.40
N VAL A 69 3.83 0.42 -9.57
CA VAL A 69 2.69 -0.30 -10.12
C VAL A 69 3.09 -1.75 -10.33
N TYR A 70 2.34 -2.65 -9.75
CA TYR A 70 2.46 -4.09 -9.97
C TYR A 70 1.38 -4.54 -10.95
N HIS A 71 1.79 -5.25 -12.00
CA HIS A 71 0.87 -5.76 -13.03
C HIS A 71 0.30 -7.11 -12.58
N GLY A 72 -0.82 -7.08 -11.90
CA GLY A 72 -1.51 -8.23 -11.36
C GLY A 72 -2.43 -7.85 -10.19
N SER A 73 -3.15 -8.82 -9.68
CA SER A 73 -4.01 -8.67 -8.51
C SER A 73 -3.19 -8.68 -7.21
N PHE A 74 -3.84 -8.31 -6.11
CA PHE A 74 -3.25 -8.48 -4.78
C PHE A 74 -2.99 -9.97 -4.46
N GLU A 75 -3.78 -10.86 -5.00
CA GLU A 75 -3.56 -12.30 -4.83
C GLU A 75 -2.29 -12.75 -5.52
N ASP A 76 -2.03 -12.30 -6.76
CA ASP A 76 -0.80 -12.60 -7.49
C ASP A 76 0.41 -12.04 -6.76
N PHE A 77 0.34 -10.77 -6.36
CA PHE A 77 1.36 -10.09 -5.59
C PHE A 77 1.68 -10.80 -4.27
N SER A 78 0.69 -11.34 -3.58
CA SER A 78 0.88 -12.04 -2.29
C SER A 78 1.61 -13.38 -2.43
N LYS A 79 1.66 -13.93 -3.64
CA LYS A 79 2.34 -15.19 -3.99
C LYS A 79 3.68 -14.94 -4.67
N ASP A 80 3.98 -13.73 -5.09
CA ASP A 80 5.22 -13.38 -5.75
C ASP A 80 6.40 -13.52 -4.78
N GLN A 81 7.46 -14.19 -5.23
CA GLN A 81 8.68 -14.39 -4.44
C GLN A 81 9.62 -13.19 -4.46
N ASN A 82 9.48 -12.32 -5.47
CA ASN A 82 10.27 -11.10 -5.61
C ASN A 82 9.38 -9.91 -5.99
N PRO A 83 8.42 -9.52 -5.13
CA PRO A 83 7.47 -8.47 -5.46
C PRO A 83 8.13 -7.11 -5.69
N ASP A 84 9.26 -6.82 -5.03
CA ASP A 84 9.97 -5.54 -5.16
C ASP A 84 10.52 -5.33 -6.57
N GLY A 85 11.00 -6.40 -7.22
CA GLY A 85 11.49 -6.36 -8.60
C GLY A 85 10.39 -6.24 -9.65
N SER A 86 9.15 -6.48 -9.26
CA SER A 86 7.98 -6.47 -10.16
C SER A 86 7.28 -5.12 -10.23
N PHE A 87 7.65 -4.16 -9.38
CA PHE A 87 7.10 -2.81 -9.46
C PHE A 87 7.76 -1.98 -10.56
N THR A 88 6.94 -1.36 -11.37
CA THR A 88 7.39 -0.49 -12.47
C THR A 88 6.91 0.94 -12.26
N SER A 89 7.62 1.91 -12.83
CA SER A 89 7.10 3.26 -13.02
C SER A 89 6.54 3.37 -14.43
N GLU A 90 5.35 3.93 -14.54
CA GLU A 90 4.73 4.14 -15.85
C GLU A 90 5.06 5.54 -16.42
N CYS A 91 5.79 6.36 -15.67
CA CYS A 91 6.24 7.68 -16.12
C CYS A 91 7.71 7.65 -16.53
N ALA A 92 8.03 8.18 -17.71
CA ALA A 92 9.41 8.40 -18.13
C ALA A 92 10.08 9.49 -17.27
N GLU A 93 9.31 10.52 -16.92
CA GLU A 93 9.70 11.58 -16.01
C GLU A 93 8.56 11.89 -15.01
N GLY A 94 8.92 12.25 -13.79
CA GLY A 94 7.94 12.52 -12.75
C GLY A 94 7.31 11.26 -12.15
N PHE A 95 6.08 11.37 -11.71
CA PHE A 95 5.33 10.29 -11.08
C PHE A 95 3.83 10.58 -11.13
N ASP A 96 3.05 9.53 -11.07
CA ASP A 96 1.62 9.62 -10.92
C ASP A 96 1.24 10.00 -9.49
N GLN A 97 0.17 10.76 -9.34
CA GLN A 97 -0.41 11.13 -8.06
C GLN A 97 -1.92 10.94 -8.07
N ILE A 98 -2.47 10.80 -6.87
CA ILE A 98 -3.91 10.84 -6.62
C ILE A 98 -4.17 11.78 -5.47
N VAL A 99 -5.05 12.72 -5.69
CA VAL A 99 -5.47 13.67 -4.66
C VAL A 99 -6.89 13.34 -4.23
N PHE A 100 -7.07 12.98 -2.98
CA PHE A 100 -8.40 12.78 -2.38
C PHE A 100 -8.83 14.00 -1.58
N LYS A 101 -10.10 14.38 -1.73
CA LYS A 101 -10.83 15.34 -0.88
C LYS A 101 -12.05 14.62 -0.31
N THR A 102 -11.85 13.87 0.76
CA THR A 102 -12.85 12.98 1.36
C THR A 102 -14.10 13.73 1.79
N LYS A 103 -13.96 14.90 2.42
CA LYS A 103 -15.09 15.77 2.79
C LYS A 103 -15.96 16.22 1.61
N LYS A 104 -15.49 16.07 0.38
CA LYS A 104 -16.22 16.40 -0.86
C LYS A 104 -16.52 15.17 -1.69
N SER A 105 -16.17 13.99 -1.20
CA SER A 105 -16.31 12.69 -1.88
C SER A 105 -15.82 12.75 -3.32
N LYS A 106 -14.58 13.24 -3.52
CA LYS A 106 -13.98 13.32 -4.84
C LYS A 106 -12.47 13.10 -4.80
N PHE A 107 -11.96 12.57 -5.89
CA PHE A 107 -10.53 12.43 -6.12
C PHE A 107 -10.13 12.96 -7.50
N LYS A 108 -8.85 13.21 -7.68
CA LYS A 108 -8.26 13.66 -8.94
C LYS A 108 -6.97 12.89 -9.18
N PRO A 109 -6.84 12.12 -10.28
CA PRO A 109 -5.55 11.62 -10.72
C PRO A 109 -4.74 12.74 -11.36
N VAL A 110 -3.41 12.65 -11.21
CA VAL A 110 -2.44 13.52 -11.87
C VAL A 110 -1.42 12.61 -12.52
N HIS A 111 -1.38 12.60 -13.84
CA HIS A 111 -0.50 11.71 -14.58
C HIS A 111 0.89 12.34 -14.77
N CYS A 112 1.94 11.60 -14.41
CA CYS A 112 3.34 11.95 -14.58
C CYS A 112 3.70 13.38 -14.10
N SER A 113 3.07 13.84 -13.03
CA SER A 113 3.26 15.17 -12.43
C SER A 113 2.97 16.38 -13.33
N THR A 114 2.47 16.16 -14.54
CA THR A 114 2.31 17.21 -15.55
C THR A 114 0.90 17.37 -16.09
N GLN A 115 0.08 16.33 -16.02
CA GLN A 115 -1.29 16.35 -16.53
C GLN A 115 -2.30 16.18 -15.41
N ASP A 116 -3.03 17.25 -15.11
CA ASP A 116 -4.18 17.24 -14.23
C ASP A 116 -5.40 16.69 -14.98
N GLU A 117 -6.03 15.69 -14.38
CA GLU A 117 -7.35 15.23 -14.81
C GLU A 117 -8.44 15.95 -14.01
N ASP A 118 -9.68 15.81 -14.45
CA ASP A 118 -10.81 16.39 -13.74
C ASP A 118 -11.09 15.71 -12.40
N TRP A 119 -11.74 16.44 -11.51
CA TRP A 119 -12.23 15.88 -10.26
C TRP A 119 -13.35 14.88 -10.51
N VAL A 120 -13.15 13.67 -10.05
CA VAL A 120 -14.10 12.57 -10.14
C VAL A 120 -14.82 12.40 -8.80
N LYS A 121 -16.14 12.34 -8.82
CA LYS A 121 -16.94 11.96 -7.64
C LYS A 121 -16.82 10.47 -7.39
N TYR A 122 -16.80 10.09 -6.12
CA TYR A 122 -16.78 8.69 -5.71
C TYR A 122 -17.67 8.46 -4.48
N SER A 123 -17.98 7.20 -4.23
CA SER A 123 -18.42 6.70 -2.94
C SER A 123 -17.46 5.63 -2.42
N MET A 124 -17.26 5.57 -1.12
CA MET A 124 -16.48 4.51 -0.48
C MET A 124 -17.40 3.56 0.26
N GLU A 125 -17.30 2.29 -0.10
CA GLU A 125 -18.16 1.23 0.40
C GLU A 125 -17.35 0.12 1.08
N PHE A 126 -17.99 -0.58 2.02
CA PHE A 126 -17.49 -1.84 2.57
C PHE A 126 -18.54 -2.92 2.37
N GLY A 127 -18.32 -3.81 1.43
CA GLY A 127 -19.30 -4.81 1.05
C GLY A 127 -18.79 -5.69 -0.07
N LYS A 128 -19.72 -6.38 -0.73
CA LYS A 128 -19.39 -7.20 -1.90
C LYS A 128 -19.09 -6.29 -3.09
N ASN A 129 -17.80 -6.17 -3.43
CA ASN A 129 -17.36 -5.40 -4.59
C ASN A 129 -17.94 -6.00 -5.88
N PRO A 130 -18.65 -5.22 -6.70
CA PRO A 130 -19.25 -5.71 -7.94
C PRO A 130 -18.23 -6.23 -8.97
N SER A 131 -16.99 -5.77 -8.93
CA SER A 131 -15.92 -6.21 -9.82
C SER A 131 -15.31 -7.53 -9.36
N THR A 132 -14.76 -7.58 -8.15
CA THR A 132 -14.02 -8.75 -7.61
C THR A 132 -14.93 -9.83 -7.03
N LYS A 133 -16.21 -9.50 -6.72
CA LYS A 133 -17.18 -10.34 -6.00
C LYS A 133 -16.78 -10.66 -4.56
N GLU A 134 -15.71 -10.08 -4.04
CA GLU A 134 -15.25 -10.24 -2.67
C GLU A 134 -15.84 -9.20 -1.73
N LYS A 135 -15.87 -9.53 -0.43
CA LYS A 135 -16.22 -8.57 0.62
C LYS A 135 -14.98 -7.77 1.02
N GLU A 136 -14.97 -6.49 0.65
CA GLU A 136 -13.80 -5.63 0.83
C GLU A 136 -14.18 -4.15 0.89
N ASN A 137 -13.21 -3.28 1.13
CA ASN A 137 -13.35 -1.84 0.95
C ASN A 137 -13.12 -1.51 -0.52
N TYR A 138 -14.00 -0.73 -1.11
CA TYR A 138 -13.84 -0.29 -2.49
C TYR A 138 -14.40 1.11 -2.71
N ILE A 139 -13.88 1.75 -3.73
CA ILE A 139 -14.32 3.03 -4.26
C ILE A 139 -15.11 2.75 -5.53
N GLU A 140 -16.33 3.28 -5.61
CA GLU A 140 -17.11 3.32 -6.83
C GLU A 140 -17.08 4.73 -7.42
N TYR A 141 -16.83 4.83 -8.73
CA TYR A 141 -16.79 6.10 -9.45
C TYR A 141 -17.27 5.95 -10.90
N ASN A 142 -17.71 7.06 -11.52
CA ASN A 142 -18.17 7.08 -12.90
C ASN A 142 -19.14 5.94 -13.28
N SER A 143 -20.08 5.60 -12.38
CA SER A 143 -21.15 4.62 -12.61
C SER A 143 -20.63 3.28 -13.16
N ASN A 144 -20.12 2.42 -12.30
CA ASN A 144 -19.61 1.06 -12.54
C ASN A 144 -18.09 0.89 -12.67
N ASN A 145 -17.29 1.85 -12.30
CA ASN A 145 -15.86 1.62 -12.11
C ASN A 145 -15.57 1.42 -10.63
N TYR A 146 -14.75 0.42 -10.32
CA TYR A 146 -14.46 0.00 -8.95
C TYR A 146 -12.96 -0.10 -8.73
N ILE A 147 -12.51 0.40 -7.57
CA ILE A 147 -11.13 0.32 -7.09
C ILE A 147 -11.19 -0.29 -5.71
N SER A 148 -10.53 -1.42 -5.51
CA SER A 148 -10.40 -2.03 -4.19
C SER A 148 -9.38 -1.24 -3.37
N VAL A 149 -9.74 -0.88 -2.14
CA VAL A 149 -8.85 -0.29 -1.15
C VAL A 149 -8.29 -1.42 -0.30
N ILE A 150 -7.12 -1.90 -0.67
CA ILE A 150 -6.49 -3.08 -0.04
C ILE A 150 -6.04 -2.74 1.37
N ASP A 151 -5.29 -1.63 1.51
CA ASP A 151 -4.77 -1.15 2.79
C ASP A 151 -4.53 0.35 2.74
N VAL A 152 -4.69 1.03 3.88
CA VAL A 152 -4.30 2.43 4.05
C VAL A 152 -3.87 2.71 5.48
N ASN A 153 -2.75 3.39 5.60
CA ASN A 153 -2.24 3.90 6.87
C ASN A 153 -1.75 5.35 6.71
N ASN A 154 -1.11 5.92 7.70
CA ASN A 154 -0.69 7.32 7.69
C ASN A 154 0.42 7.64 6.67
N LYS A 155 1.06 6.64 6.07
CA LYS A 155 2.21 6.80 5.16
C LYS A 155 2.00 6.16 3.81
N THR A 156 1.33 5.01 3.79
CA THR A 156 1.18 4.19 2.59
C THR A 156 -0.27 3.82 2.35
N MET A 157 -0.62 3.68 1.09
CA MET A 157 -1.91 3.19 0.63
C MET A 157 -1.69 2.20 -0.51
N VAL A 158 -2.51 1.17 -0.56
CA VAL A 158 -2.50 0.18 -1.63
C VAL A 158 -3.89 0.08 -2.23
N LEU A 159 -3.96 0.27 -3.53
CA LEU A 159 -5.18 0.24 -4.31
C LEU A 159 -5.06 -0.81 -5.42
N GLU A 160 -6.14 -1.51 -5.72
CA GLU A 160 -6.22 -2.45 -6.84
C GLU A 160 -7.34 -2.05 -7.78
N GLY A 161 -7.03 -1.92 -9.06
CA GLY A 161 -7.99 -1.55 -10.09
C GLY A 161 -7.38 -0.68 -11.18
N ASN A 162 -8.22 -0.06 -11.99
CA ASN A 162 -7.80 0.84 -13.06
C ASN A 162 -7.97 2.29 -12.59
N LEU A 163 -6.92 2.84 -11.99
CA LEU A 163 -6.98 4.15 -11.37
C LEU A 163 -6.70 5.29 -12.34
N ILE A 164 -5.86 5.03 -13.34
CA ILE A 164 -5.42 6.01 -14.32
C ILE A 164 -5.87 5.52 -15.70
N PRO A 165 -6.95 6.09 -16.26
CA PRO A 165 -7.61 5.57 -17.46
C PRO A 165 -6.76 5.53 -18.73
N LYS A 166 -5.68 6.31 -18.79
CA LYS A 166 -4.82 6.44 -19.98
C LYS A 166 -3.79 5.32 -20.12
N LEU A 167 -3.67 4.45 -19.14
CA LEU A 167 -2.71 3.38 -19.21
C LEU A 167 -3.32 2.19 -19.94
N SER A 168 -2.83 1.93 -21.13
CA SER A 168 -3.31 0.95 -22.13
C SER A 168 -3.16 -0.51 -21.70
N PHE A 169 -3.26 -0.84 -20.42
CA PHE A 169 -3.09 -2.20 -19.96
C PHE A 169 -4.43 -2.83 -19.57
N SER A 170 -4.79 -3.90 -20.26
CA SER A 170 -5.96 -4.73 -19.93
C SER A 170 -5.58 -5.74 -18.83
N GLY A 171 -5.74 -5.37 -17.56
CA GLY A 171 -5.47 -6.28 -16.45
C GLY A 171 -5.63 -5.59 -15.11
N ALA A 172 -5.66 -6.38 -14.04
CA ALA A 172 -5.61 -5.85 -12.69
C ALA A 172 -4.25 -5.20 -12.43
N LYS A 173 -4.24 -4.05 -11.80
CA LYS A 173 -3.03 -3.35 -11.37
C LYS A 173 -3.13 -3.05 -9.89
N LEU A 174 -2.01 -3.29 -9.21
CA LEU A 174 -1.87 -2.92 -7.81
C LEU A 174 -0.98 -1.69 -7.73
N TYR A 175 -1.49 -0.64 -7.13
CA TYR A 175 -0.77 0.62 -6.93
C TYR A 175 -0.30 0.71 -5.49
N LEU A 176 1.00 0.89 -5.32
CA LEU A 176 1.59 1.27 -4.05
C LEU A 176 1.79 2.78 -4.02
N LEU A 177 1.20 3.43 -3.02
CA LEU A 177 1.22 4.88 -2.90
C LEU A 177 1.84 5.32 -1.57
N GLU A 178 2.54 6.43 -1.61
CA GLU A 178 3.09 7.12 -0.45
C GLU A 178 2.39 8.47 -0.25
N LYS A 179 2.07 8.79 0.99
CA LYS A 179 1.46 10.08 1.33
C LYS A 179 2.47 11.22 1.16
N VAL A 180 2.13 12.21 0.35
CA VAL A 180 2.92 13.43 0.22
C VAL A 180 2.68 14.30 1.46
N LYS A 181 3.78 14.77 2.05
CA LYS A 181 3.74 15.65 3.24
C LYS A 181 3.41 17.10 2.86
#